data_b6e8e21b83f336de5ea00c146022bab3
#
_entry.id   b6e8e21b83f336de5ea00c146022bab3
#
_cell.length_a   1.000
_cell.length_b   1.000
_cell.length_c   1.000
_cell.angle_alpha   90.00
_cell.angle_beta   90.00
_cell.angle_gamma   90.00
#
_symmetry.space_group_name_H-M   'P 1'
#
loop_
_entity.id
_entity.type
_entity.pdbx_description
1 polymer ?
#
loop_
_entity_poly.entity_id
_entity_poly.type
_entity_poly.pdbx_seq_one_letter_code
_entity_poly.pdbx_strand_id
1 'polypeptide(L)'
;MIRGRLADILVNDKLPRGYKIEGALTTKGLKSSMLRLAKDSPESYKFVAPKIKKLGDEFSTFEGISVGLEDIEPEYNKRDPIINNAKRLLRAAGNNHKRKMSVLLDTQSKLRDLTSRHPGDMGMMARSGSRGNMNQLMKMVASPGIVGDYDGAPIPFLIERGYSEGLSPAEAWIAGDESRSQVIKGQLGTAEPGEMQKVLASVMSEQVIASADCGTTNGIMFEANDPAIEGRYTTTGTLIDGKEAARIARSGNSIRVRSPMTCDLESGVCQKCMGVNNRGRSYSIGQNVGIRSAQSLSEPLTQMALSAKHGVSLVEGDVKAPKGLAAFKQFIEVPKNFFQRAPISELTGKDLSNSYVRVEVICDRQGFWLKPHCD
;
A
#
# COMPACT_ATOMS: atom_id res chain seq x y z
N MET A 1 19.71 4.37 36.69
CA MET A 1 19.55 5.71 36.09
C MET A 1 19.07 5.49 34.66
N ILE A 2 17.87 5.96 34.32
CA ILE A 2 17.29 5.81 32.97
C ILE A 2 17.86 6.96 32.14
N ARG A 3 18.64 6.66 31.10
CA ARG A 3 19.13 7.62 30.11
C ARG A 3 18.31 7.48 28.83
N GLY A 4 17.73 8.55 28.35
CA GLY A 4 16.93 8.57 27.11
C GLY A 4 16.28 9.94 26.89
N ARG A 5 15.64 10.12 25.74
CA ARG A 5 14.84 11.32 25.49
C ARG A 5 13.58 11.29 26.36
N LEU A 6 13.13 12.45 26.81
CA LEU A 6 11.96 12.55 27.69
C LEU A 6 10.72 11.86 27.09
N ALA A 7 10.45 12.06 25.81
CA ALA A 7 9.33 11.41 25.11
C ALA A 7 9.42 9.89 25.13
N ASP A 8 10.61 9.32 24.91
CA ASP A 8 10.83 7.87 24.93
C ASP A 8 10.56 7.30 26.33
N ILE A 9 10.96 8.03 27.37
CA ILE A 9 10.76 7.66 28.78
C ILE A 9 9.27 7.71 29.12
N LEU A 10 8.59 8.81 28.81
CA LEU A 10 7.19 9.03 29.14
C LEU A 10 6.26 8.01 28.45
N VAL A 11 6.50 7.73 27.17
CA VAL A 11 5.70 6.74 26.41
C VAL A 11 5.97 5.34 26.93
N ASN A 12 7.24 4.98 27.17
CA ASN A 12 7.61 3.67 27.68
C ASN A 12 7.15 3.42 29.13
N ASP A 13 6.92 4.46 29.93
CA ASP A 13 6.29 4.35 31.24
C ASP A 13 4.83 3.88 31.16
N LYS A 14 4.11 4.27 30.11
CA LYS A 14 2.71 3.87 29.89
C LYS A 14 2.57 2.49 29.24
N LEU A 15 3.65 1.96 28.65
CA LEU A 15 3.65 0.64 28.00
C LEU A 15 3.98 -0.47 29.01
N PRO A 16 3.29 -1.62 28.94
CA PRO A 16 3.62 -2.77 29.77
C PRO A 16 5.03 -3.30 29.50
N ARG A 17 5.60 -4.02 30.48
CA ARG A 17 6.88 -4.71 30.29
C ARG A 17 6.79 -5.67 29.10
N GLY A 18 7.78 -5.66 28.22
CA GLY A 18 7.80 -6.47 26.98
C GLY A 18 7.27 -5.76 25.72
N TYR A 19 6.59 -4.61 25.88
CA TYR A 19 6.09 -3.80 24.74
C TYR A 19 6.77 -2.44 24.65
N LYS A 20 7.84 -2.24 25.41
CA LYS A 20 8.62 -1.01 25.37
C LYS A 20 9.30 -0.85 24.00
N ILE A 21 9.37 0.41 23.57
CA ILE A 21 9.99 0.79 22.30
C ILE A 21 11.48 1.03 22.57
N GLU A 22 12.33 0.30 21.85
CA GLU A 22 13.77 0.48 21.88
C GLU A 22 14.19 1.51 20.83
N GLY A 23 15.07 2.44 21.20
CA GLY A 23 15.55 3.50 20.34
C GLY A 23 14.61 4.71 20.28
N ALA A 24 14.65 5.44 19.15
CA ALA A 24 13.87 6.66 18.98
C ALA A 24 12.37 6.37 18.79
N LEU A 25 11.52 7.12 19.50
CA LEU A 25 10.09 7.07 19.30
C LEU A 25 9.74 7.55 17.89
N THR A 26 9.16 6.67 17.11
CA THR A 26 8.64 6.97 15.78
C THR A 26 7.21 6.45 15.67
N THR A 27 6.43 7.02 14.74
CA THR A 27 5.07 6.54 14.44
C THR A 27 5.06 5.04 14.10
N LYS A 28 6.05 4.56 13.33
CA LYS A 28 6.18 3.15 12.98
C LYS A 28 6.46 2.27 14.20
N GLY A 29 7.37 2.69 15.07
CA GLY A 29 7.73 1.97 16.31
C GLY A 29 6.54 1.88 17.27
N LEU A 30 5.86 3.01 17.50
CA LEU A 30 4.66 3.06 18.33
C LEU A 30 3.54 2.17 17.78
N LYS A 31 3.25 2.28 16.48
CA LYS A 31 2.23 1.45 15.82
C LYS A 31 2.53 -0.04 15.95
N SER A 32 3.78 -0.46 15.72
CA SER A 32 4.20 -1.85 15.85
C SER A 32 4.02 -2.38 17.27
N SER A 33 4.45 -1.61 18.28
CA SER A 33 4.30 -1.98 19.69
C SER A 33 2.83 -2.09 20.11
N MET A 34 1.98 -1.13 19.70
CA MET A 34 0.56 -1.12 20.00
C MET A 34 -0.20 -2.25 19.29
N LEU A 35 0.15 -2.59 18.05
CA LEU A 35 -0.45 -3.73 17.33
C LEU A 35 -0.10 -5.06 18.02
N ARG A 36 1.15 -5.23 18.45
CA ARG A 36 1.59 -6.40 19.20
C ARG A 36 0.85 -6.50 20.53
N LEU A 37 0.73 -5.40 21.27
CA LEU A 37 -0.06 -5.36 22.52
C LEU A 37 -1.54 -5.69 22.27
N ALA A 38 -2.13 -5.18 21.20
CA ALA A 38 -3.52 -5.45 20.85
C ALA A 38 -3.77 -6.93 20.50
N LYS A 39 -2.79 -7.59 19.86
CA LYS A 39 -2.86 -9.02 19.51
C LYS A 39 -2.68 -9.90 20.74
N ASP A 40 -1.66 -9.62 21.56
CA ASP A 40 -1.25 -10.49 22.66
C ASP A 40 -2.09 -10.28 23.93
N SER A 41 -2.53 -9.04 24.19
CA SER A 41 -3.29 -8.66 25.38
C SER A 41 -4.31 -7.54 25.08
N PRO A 42 -5.46 -7.88 24.45
CA PRO A 42 -6.51 -6.90 24.10
C PRO A 42 -7.03 -6.12 25.30
N GLU A 43 -7.13 -6.75 26.48
CA GLU A 43 -7.58 -6.09 27.69
C GLU A 43 -6.59 -5.02 28.16
N SER A 44 -5.28 -5.30 28.13
CA SER A 44 -4.25 -4.30 28.43
C SER A 44 -4.26 -3.15 27.42
N TYR A 45 -4.43 -3.47 26.13
CA TYR A 45 -4.52 -2.46 25.07
C TYR A 45 -5.63 -1.45 25.33
N LYS A 46 -6.82 -1.90 25.76
CA LYS A 46 -7.97 -1.06 26.09
C LYS A 46 -7.65 0.06 27.08
N PHE A 47 -6.77 -0.21 28.04
CA PHE A 47 -6.36 0.77 29.05
C PHE A 47 -5.14 1.59 28.65
N VAL A 48 -4.22 1.03 27.86
CA VAL A 48 -2.96 1.68 27.47
C VAL A 48 -3.18 2.68 26.35
N ALA A 49 -3.97 2.36 25.34
CA ALA A 49 -4.18 3.22 24.19
C ALA A 49 -4.74 4.62 24.56
N PRO A 50 -5.76 4.75 25.42
CA PRO A 50 -6.24 6.06 25.87
C PRO A 50 -5.18 6.85 26.68
N LYS A 51 -4.36 6.17 27.48
CA LYS A 51 -3.31 6.84 28.27
C LYS A 51 -2.21 7.42 27.37
N ILE A 52 -1.80 6.69 26.32
CA ILE A 52 -0.82 7.20 25.36
C ILE A 52 -1.41 8.36 24.55
N LYS A 53 -2.69 8.23 24.11
CA LYS A 53 -3.37 9.33 23.43
C LYS A 53 -3.40 10.59 24.31
N LYS A 54 -3.85 10.46 25.56
CA LYS A 54 -3.93 11.58 26.51
C LYS A 54 -2.56 12.23 26.72
N LEU A 55 -1.51 11.42 26.91
CA LEU A 55 -0.14 11.93 27.02
C LEU A 55 0.27 12.74 25.79
N GLY A 56 -0.05 12.26 24.58
CA GLY A 56 0.23 12.98 23.34
C GLY A 56 -0.54 14.30 23.23
N ASP A 57 -1.82 14.30 23.58
CA ASP A 57 -2.68 15.49 23.57
C ASP A 57 -2.17 16.56 24.58
N GLU A 58 -1.83 16.15 25.80
CA GLU A 58 -1.32 17.03 26.86
C GLU A 58 0.04 17.63 26.45
N PHE A 59 0.95 16.80 25.92
CA PHE A 59 2.26 17.26 25.47
C PHE A 59 2.15 18.23 24.29
N SER A 60 1.33 17.90 23.29
CA SER A 60 1.10 18.75 22.11
C SER A 60 0.48 20.11 22.49
N THR A 61 -0.40 20.12 23.47
CA THR A 61 -1.02 21.36 23.99
C THR A 61 0.01 22.22 24.74
N PHE A 62 0.89 21.59 25.50
CA PHE A 62 1.90 22.29 26.29
C PHE A 62 3.05 22.87 25.44
N GLU A 63 3.58 22.06 24.52
CA GLU A 63 4.73 22.48 23.68
C GLU A 63 4.32 23.46 22.57
N GLY A 64 3.13 23.33 22.00
CA GLY A 64 2.64 24.23 20.96
C GLY A 64 3.49 24.20 19.69
N ILE A 65 3.68 23.02 19.07
CA ILE A 65 4.49 22.84 17.86
C ILE A 65 3.98 23.74 16.74
N SER A 66 4.86 24.59 16.18
CA SER A 66 4.55 25.55 15.12
C SER A 66 5.61 25.49 14.03
N VAL A 67 5.22 25.80 12.80
CA VAL A 67 6.14 25.95 11.67
C VAL A 67 6.36 27.44 11.42
N GLY A 68 7.57 27.91 11.63
CA GLY A 68 8.00 29.28 11.35
C GLY A 68 8.72 29.39 10.01
N LEU A 69 9.04 30.62 9.61
CA LEU A 69 9.84 30.87 8.41
C LEU A 69 11.25 30.28 8.52
N GLU A 70 11.80 30.25 9.72
CA GLU A 70 13.13 29.66 10.01
C GLU A 70 13.18 28.15 9.70
N ASP A 71 12.05 27.43 9.86
CA ASP A 71 11.97 26.00 9.56
C ASP A 71 12.04 25.67 8.07
N ILE A 72 11.80 26.64 7.20
CA ILE A 72 11.84 26.49 5.74
C ILE A 72 13.07 27.15 5.11
N GLU A 73 13.96 27.73 5.91
CA GLU A 73 15.16 28.36 5.41
C GLU A 73 16.18 27.33 4.91
N PRO A 74 16.71 27.49 3.68
CA PRO A 74 17.68 26.55 3.12
C PRO A 74 19.04 26.60 3.79
N GLU A 75 19.66 25.47 4.02
CA GLU A 75 21.06 25.40 4.47
C GLU A 75 22.04 25.58 3.29
N TYR A 76 22.15 26.79 2.76
CA TYR A 76 22.95 27.13 1.58
C TYR A 76 24.37 26.57 1.63
N ASN A 77 25.05 26.75 2.78
CA ASN A 77 26.45 26.33 2.95
C ASN A 77 26.66 24.82 2.73
N LYS A 78 25.63 24.00 2.98
CA LYS A 78 25.71 22.55 2.82
C LYS A 78 25.09 22.08 1.50
N ARG A 79 24.03 22.76 1.04
CA ARG A 79 23.30 22.43 -0.18
C ARG A 79 24.07 22.80 -1.45
N ASP A 80 24.57 24.05 -1.51
CA ASP A 80 25.15 24.61 -2.73
C ASP A 80 26.38 23.83 -3.24
N PRO A 81 27.26 23.31 -2.39
CA PRO A 81 28.32 22.41 -2.85
C PRO A 81 27.82 21.17 -3.57
N ILE A 82 26.69 20.59 -3.10
CA ILE A 82 26.07 19.39 -3.72
C ILE A 82 25.54 19.78 -5.10
N ILE A 83 24.79 20.87 -5.21
CA ILE A 83 24.23 21.37 -6.47
C ILE A 83 25.33 21.73 -7.47
N ASN A 84 26.37 22.46 -7.04
CA ASN A 84 27.47 22.86 -7.91
C ASN A 84 28.28 21.66 -8.42
N ASN A 85 28.49 20.65 -7.58
CA ASN A 85 29.13 19.41 -8.03
C ASN A 85 28.24 18.67 -9.05
N ALA A 86 26.93 18.59 -8.83
CA ALA A 86 26.00 18.00 -9.79
C ALA A 86 26.04 18.72 -11.15
N LYS A 87 26.03 20.05 -11.16
CA LYS A 87 26.18 20.85 -12.40
C LYS A 87 27.45 20.49 -13.16
N ARG A 88 28.58 20.39 -12.47
CA ARG A 88 29.86 20.02 -13.08
C ARG A 88 29.80 18.64 -13.71
N LEU A 89 29.25 17.66 -12.99
CA LEU A 89 29.11 16.28 -13.47
C LEU A 89 28.12 16.17 -14.64
N LEU A 90 27.02 16.92 -14.62
CA LEU A 90 26.05 16.97 -15.71
C LEU A 90 26.65 17.55 -16.99
N ARG A 91 27.48 18.61 -16.89
CA ARG A 91 28.23 19.14 -18.03
C ARG A 91 29.21 18.11 -18.60
N ALA A 92 29.93 17.39 -17.73
CA ALA A 92 30.84 16.31 -18.13
C ALA A 92 30.14 15.09 -18.72
N ALA A 93 28.87 14.85 -18.40
CA ALA A 93 28.07 13.78 -18.95
C ALA A 93 27.64 14.01 -20.42
N GLY A 94 27.72 15.25 -20.93
CA GLY A 94 27.35 15.62 -22.30
C GLY A 94 25.94 15.15 -22.65
N ASN A 95 25.79 14.41 -23.75
CA ASN A 95 24.48 13.87 -24.21
C ASN A 95 24.17 12.46 -23.69
N ASN A 96 25.00 11.91 -22.80
CA ASN A 96 24.75 10.56 -22.28
C ASN A 96 23.62 10.58 -21.22
N HIS A 97 22.41 10.17 -21.65
CA HIS A 97 21.21 10.15 -20.82
C HIS A 97 21.38 9.30 -19.56
N LYS A 98 21.93 8.08 -19.65
CA LYS A 98 22.14 7.18 -18.50
C LYS A 98 23.04 7.82 -17.45
N ARG A 99 24.13 8.46 -17.89
CA ARG A 99 25.07 9.13 -16.99
C ARG A 99 24.44 10.36 -16.32
N LYS A 100 23.67 11.16 -17.08
CA LYS A 100 22.91 12.28 -16.49
C LYS A 100 21.96 11.80 -15.41
N MET A 101 21.21 10.73 -15.68
CA MET A 101 20.26 10.18 -14.75
C MET A 101 20.92 9.67 -13.47
N SER A 102 22.04 8.97 -13.58
CA SER A 102 22.82 8.52 -12.41
C SER A 102 23.30 9.69 -11.55
N VAL A 103 23.78 10.78 -12.16
CA VAL A 103 24.19 11.99 -11.43
C VAL A 103 23.01 12.64 -10.69
N LEU A 104 21.85 12.71 -11.33
CA LEU A 104 20.65 13.32 -10.76
C LEU A 104 20.12 12.53 -9.57
N LEU A 105 20.06 11.19 -9.68
CA LEU A 105 19.64 10.32 -8.59
C LEU A 105 20.61 10.36 -7.40
N ASP A 106 21.93 10.34 -7.64
CA ASP A 106 22.93 10.52 -6.60
C ASP A 106 22.80 11.88 -5.90
N THR A 107 22.56 12.93 -6.67
CA THR A 107 22.33 14.28 -6.14
C THR A 107 21.09 14.30 -5.25
N GLN A 108 19.98 13.72 -5.68
CA GLN A 108 18.74 13.65 -4.90
C GLN A 108 18.95 12.88 -3.60
N SER A 109 19.70 11.77 -3.63
CA SER A 109 20.06 11.02 -2.41
C SER A 109 20.83 11.88 -1.43
N LYS A 110 21.86 12.63 -1.90
CA LYS A 110 22.65 13.52 -1.06
C LYS A 110 21.84 14.67 -0.46
N LEU A 111 20.91 15.25 -1.23
CA LEU A 111 20.00 16.28 -0.74
C LEU A 111 19.04 15.73 0.31
N ARG A 112 18.55 14.50 0.14
CA ARG A 112 17.71 13.81 1.11
C ARG A 112 18.46 13.54 2.41
N ASP A 113 19.71 13.08 2.33
CA ASP A 113 20.55 12.82 3.49
C ASP A 113 20.86 14.12 4.26
N LEU A 114 21.14 15.22 3.56
CA LEU A 114 21.26 16.54 4.15
C LEU A 114 19.99 16.91 4.91
N THR A 115 18.85 16.82 4.26
CA THR A 115 17.54 17.18 4.84
C THR A 115 17.17 16.31 6.03
N SER A 116 17.63 15.05 6.09
CA SER A 116 17.36 14.17 7.22
C SER A 116 17.84 14.71 8.57
N ARG A 117 18.79 15.64 8.55
CA ARG A 117 19.37 16.31 9.72
C ARG A 117 18.84 17.74 9.92
N HIS A 118 17.83 18.13 9.13
CA HIS A 118 17.26 19.48 9.22
C HIS A 118 16.77 19.78 10.64
N PRO A 119 17.14 20.89 11.25
CA PRO A 119 16.70 21.27 12.58
C PRO A 119 15.22 21.69 12.59
N GLY A 120 14.72 22.11 13.75
CA GLY A 120 13.37 22.65 13.92
C GLY A 120 12.25 21.64 13.90
N ASP A 121 11.03 22.17 14.04
CA ASP A 121 9.81 21.37 14.22
C ASP A 121 9.42 20.62 12.93
N MET A 122 9.61 21.22 11.75
CA MET A 122 9.39 20.54 10.48
C MET A 122 10.27 19.29 10.32
N GLY A 123 11.58 19.43 10.65
CA GLY A 123 12.52 18.32 10.62
C GLY A 123 12.14 17.21 11.60
N MET A 124 11.72 17.59 12.81
CA MET A 124 11.25 16.65 13.83
C MET A 124 9.99 15.91 13.40
N MET A 125 8.98 16.59 12.88
CA MET A 125 7.74 15.99 12.39
C MET A 125 7.98 15.00 11.24
N ALA A 126 8.84 15.38 10.28
CA ALA A 126 9.16 14.51 9.15
C ALA A 126 9.96 13.25 9.59
N ARG A 127 10.94 13.40 10.52
CA ARG A 127 11.72 12.26 11.05
C ARG A 127 10.89 11.32 11.92
N SER A 128 10.01 11.83 12.76
CA SER A 128 9.11 11.02 13.60
C SER A 128 8.02 10.32 12.79
N GLY A 129 7.72 10.82 11.58
CA GLY A 129 6.62 10.34 10.75
C GLY A 129 5.25 10.82 11.23
N SER A 130 5.20 11.87 12.06
CA SER A 130 3.93 12.44 12.56
C SER A 130 3.23 13.24 11.47
N ARG A 131 3.96 14.08 10.73
CA ARG A 131 3.46 14.86 9.60
C ARG A 131 4.55 15.11 8.57
N GLY A 132 4.13 15.16 7.29
CA GLY A 132 5.06 15.31 6.18
C GLY A 132 5.95 14.08 5.99
N ASN A 133 6.86 14.18 5.05
CA ASN A 133 7.91 13.19 4.81
C ASN A 133 9.20 13.87 4.38
N MET A 134 10.31 13.13 4.40
CA MET A 134 11.63 13.67 4.05
C MET A 134 11.71 14.22 2.62
N ASN A 135 10.97 13.64 1.67
CA ASN A 135 10.97 14.13 0.29
C ASN A 135 10.25 15.48 0.17
N GLN A 136 9.14 15.67 0.90
CA GLN A 136 8.44 16.96 0.94
C GLN A 136 9.29 18.03 1.59
N LEU A 137 9.94 17.71 2.71
CA LEU A 137 10.86 18.62 3.38
C LEU A 137 12.04 18.97 2.48
N MET A 138 12.65 17.99 1.79
CA MET A 138 13.73 18.20 0.83
C MET A 138 13.33 19.15 -0.30
N LYS A 139 12.17 18.95 -0.91
CA LYS A 139 11.64 19.83 -1.97
C LYS A 139 11.43 21.27 -1.47
N MET A 140 11.08 21.42 -0.20
CA MET A 140 10.85 22.74 0.41
C MET A 140 12.16 23.45 0.71
N VAL A 141 13.04 22.84 1.52
CA VAL A 141 14.23 23.51 2.12
C VAL A 141 15.53 23.29 1.36
N ALA A 142 15.60 22.30 0.48
CA ALA A 142 16.82 22.02 -0.27
C ALA A 142 16.60 22.20 -1.79
N SER A 143 16.05 21.20 -2.42
CA SER A 143 15.68 21.22 -3.84
C SER A 143 14.89 19.95 -4.18
N PRO A 144 13.96 19.99 -5.13
CA PRO A 144 13.39 18.77 -5.75
C PRO A 144 14.45 17.89 -6.42
N GLY A 145 15.56 18.47 -6.87
CA GLY A 145 16.60 17.77 -7.62
C GLY A 145 16.14 17.33 -9.00
N ILE A 146 15.39 16.25 -9.04
CA ILE A 146 14.78 15.71 -10.27
C ILE A 146 13.27 15.61 -10.08
N VAL A 147 12.53 15.86 -11.14
CA VAL A 147 11.06 15.73 -11.20
C VAL A 147 10.66 14.79 -12.33
N GLY A 148 9.46 14.25 -12.24
CA GLY A 148 8.85 13.43 -13.28
C GLY A 148 8.05 14.27 -14.27
N ASP A 149 7.90 13.73 -15.47
CA ASP A 149 6.92 14.22 -16.45
C ASP A 149 5.50 13.79 -16.10
N TYR A 150 4.57 14.02 -17.02
CA TYR A 150 3.16 13.64 -16.86
C TYR A 150 2.97 12.14 -16.61
N ASP A 151 3.76 11.29 -17.24
CA ASP A 151 3.70 9.82 -17.10
C ASP A 151 4.48 9.30 -15.89
N GLY A 152 5.24 10.19 -15.24
CA GLY A 152 6.09 9.88 -14.09
C GLY A 152 7.51 9.47 -14.48
N ALA A 153 7.88 9.57 -15.77
CA ALA A 153 9.25 9.34 -16.20
C ALA A 153 10.14 10.53 -15.76
N PRO A 154 11.36 10.27 -15.28
CA PRO A 154 12.22 11.33 -14.76
C PRO A 154 12.74 12.23 -15.87
N ILE A 155 12.56 13.54 -15.71
CA ILE A 155 13.07 14.57 -16.62
C ILE A 155 14.56 14.80 -16.31
N PRO A 156 15.47 14.68 -17.30
CA PRO A 156 16.91 14.82 -17.08
C PRO A 156 17.34 16.29 -16.91
N PHE A 157 16.70 16.99 -16.02
CA PHE A 157 16.94 18.39 -15.68
C PHE A 157 17.11 18.54 -14.16
N LEU A 158 18.15 19.27 -13.73
CA LEU A 158 18.38 19.54 -12.32
C LEU A 158 17.61 20.79 -11.90
N ILE A 159 16.68 20.65 -10.97
CA ILE A 159 16.11 21.78 -10.26
C ILE A 159 17.06 22.12 -9.12
N GLU A 160 17.49 23.36 -9.04
CA GLU A 160 18.54 23.80 -8.14
C GLU A 160 17.99 24.37 -6.84
N ARG A 161 16.83 25.03 -6.92
CA ARG A 161 16.22 25.79 -5.82
C ARG A 161 15.15 25.01 -5.10
N GLY A 162 15.05 25.22 -3.79
CA GLY A 162 13.92 24.76 -3.01
C GLY A 162 12.66 25.60 -3.26
N TYR A 163 11.51 25.06 -2.94
CA TYR A 163 10.24 25.79 -3.10
C TYR A 163 10.15 27.02 -2.19
N SER A 164 10.83 27.03 -1.04
CA SER A 164 10.88 28.17 -0.14
C SER A 164 11.62 29.38 -0.74
N GLU A 165 12.56 29.16 -1.65
CA GLU A 165 13.31 30.21 -2.34
C GLU A 165 12.59 30.75 -3.58
N GLY A 166 11.60 30.00 -4.08
CA GLY A 166 10.99 30.21 -5.38
C GLY A 166 11.84 29.67 -6.53
N LEU A 167 11.17 29.09 -7.51
CA LEU A 167 11.78 28.50 -8.70
C LEU A 167 12.05 29.56 -9.77
N SER A 168 13.12 29.38 -10.56
CA SER A 168 13.29 30.14 -11.80
C SER A 168 12.18 29.80 -12.80
N PRO A 169 11.91 30.64 -13.83
CA PRO A 169 10.87 30.37 -14.82
C PRO A 169 11.03 29.01 -15.51
N ALA A 170 12.25 28.59 -15.83
CA ALA A 170 12.54 27.29 -16.45
C ALA A 170 12.28 26.14 -15.48
N GLU A 171 12.71 26.25 -14.23
CA GLU A 171 12.44 25.24 -13.19
C GLU A 171 10.95 25.13 -12.87
N ALA A 172 10.24 26.25 -12.80
CA ALA A 172 8.80 26.29 -12.57
C ALA A 172 8.02 25.63 -13.71
N TRP A 173 8.45 25.85 -14.96
CA TRP A 173 7.85 25.20 -16.13
C TRP A 173 7.97 23.67 -16.04
N ILE A 174 9.18 23.18 -15.76
CA ILE A 174 9.46 21.73 -15.66
C ILE A 174 8.76 21.10 -14.46
N ALA A 175 8.79 21.75 -13.30
CA ALA A 175 8.09 21.28 -12.10
C ALA A 175 6.55 21.31 -12.25
N GLY A 176 6.06 22.15 -13.17
CA GLY A 176 4.63 22.26 -13.50
C GLY A 176 4.02 20.97 -14.03
N ASP A 177 4.79 20.18 -14.78
CA ASP A 177 4.29 18.90 -15.33
C ASP A 177 4.05 17.86 -14.23
N GLU A 178 4.96 17.72 -13.28
CA GLU A 178 4.74 16.89 -12.09
C GLU A 178 3.51 17.36 -11.30
N SER A 179 3.37 18.66 -11.10
CA SER A 179 2.25 19.23 -10.35
C SER A 179 0.91 18.97 -11.04
N ARG A 180 0.81 19.15 -12.36
CA ARG A 180 -0.39 18.84 -13.14
C ARG A 180 -0.72 17.35 -13.07
N SER A 181 0.27 16.49 -13.26
CA SER A 181 0.10 15.03 -13.14
C SER A 181 -0.46 14.65 -11.77
N GLN A 182 0.06 15.24 -10.69
CA GLN A 182 -0.42 14.97 -9.33
C GLN A 182 -1.86 15.44 -9.11
N VAL A 183 -2.25 16.59 -9.64
CA VAL A 183 -3.63 17.09 -9.56
C VAL A 183 -4.57 16.15 -10.32
N ILE A 184 -4.24 15.80 -11.55
CA ILE A 184 -5.05 14.92 -12.39
C ILE A 184 -5.18 13.53 -11.75
N LYS A 185 -4.08 12.92 -11.31
CA LYS A 185 -4.09 11.64 -10.59
C LYS A 185 -4.92 11.71 -9.30
N GLY A 186 -4.90 12.84 -8.60
CA GLY A 186 -5.69 13.04 -7.39
C GLY A 186 -7.18 13.21 -7.63
N GLN A 187 -7.58 13.82 -8.75
CA GLN A 187 -8.97 14.08 -9.09
C GLN A 187 -9.61 12.92 -9.88
N LEU A 188 -8.92 12.39 -10.87
CA LEU A 188 -9.44 11.36 -11.76
C LEU A 188 -9.03 9.94 -11.33
N GLY A 189 -7.82 9.77 -10.78
CA GLY A 189 -7.30 8.46 -10.39
C GLY A 189 -8.03 7.80 -9.22
N THR A 190 -8.91 8.52 -8.52
CA THR A 190 -9.79 7.96 -7.48
C THR A 190 -11.09 7.40 -8.05
N ALA A 191 -11.45 7.77 -9.28
CA ALA A 191 -12.68 7.32 -9.92
C ALA A 191 -12.61 5.82 -10.30
N GLU A 192 -11.51 5.38 -10.89
CA GLU A 192 -11.32 3.97 -11.30
C GLU A 192 -11.43 2.97 -10.13
N PRO A 193 -10.72 3.15 -8.99
CA PRO A 193 -10.90 2.28 -7.83
C PRO A 193 -12.32 2.35 -7.25
N GLY A 194 -12.98 3.51 -7.32
CA GLY A 194 -14.35 3.69 -6.89
C GLY A 194 -15.35 2.93 -7.76
N GLU A 195 -15.18 2.95 -9.07
CA GLU A 195 -15.99 2.16 -10.01
C GLU A 195 -15.77 0.66 -9.79
N MET A 196 -14.50 0.23 -9.67
CA MET A 196 -14.19 -1.16 -9.36
C MET A 196 -14.82 -1.61 -8.04
N GLN A 197 -14.83 -0.77 -7.01
CA GLN A 197 -15.51 -1.08 -5.75
C GLN A 197 -17.00 -1.34 -5.96
N LYS A 198 -17.67 -0.52 -6.77
CA LYS A 198 -19.10 -0.70 -7.07
C LYS A 198 -19.37 -2.01 -7.81
N VAL A 199 -18.56 -2.30 -8.83
CA VAL A 199 -18.67 -3.54 -9.61
C VAL A 199 -18.43 -4.76 -8.71
N LEU A 200 -17.35 -4.78 -7.95
CA LEU A 200 -17.05 -5.89 -7.03
C LEU A 200 -18.14 -6.07 -5.97
N ALA A 201 -18.63 -4.97 -5.38
CA ALA A 201 -19.70 -5.03 -4.39
C ALA A 201 -21.01 -5.58 -4.99
N SER A 202 -21.34 -5.23 -6.24
CA SER A 202 -22.51 -5.73 -6.93
C SER A 202 -22.40 -7.22 -7.25
N VAL A 203 -21.28 -7.66 -7.83
CA VAL A 203 -21.02 -9.07 -8.16
C VAL A 203 -21.00 -9.95 -6.91
N MET A 204 -20.42 -9.45 -5.82
CA MET A 204 -20.26 -10.19 -4.57
C MET A 204 -21.45 -10.03 -3.61
N SER A 205 -22.50 -9.31 -4.00
CA SER A 205 -23.66 -9.01 -3.13
C SER A 205 -24.42 -10.25 -2.66
N GLU A 206 -24.43 -11.31 -3.45
CA GLU A 206 -25.10 -12.58 -3.14
C GLU A 206 -24.28 -13.49 -2.21
N GLN A 207 -23.02 -13.15 -1.97
CA GLN A 207 -22.14 -13.97 -1.11
C GLN A 207 -22.43 -13.70 0.37
N VAL A 208 -23.44 -14.36 0.89
CA VAL A 208 -23.86 -14.31 2.29
C VAL A 208 -23.53 -15.61 3.01
N ILE A 209 -23.42 -15.56 4.32
CA ILE A 209 -23.31 -16.79 5.13
C ILE A 209 -24.68 -17.47 5.16
N ALA A 210 -24.83 -18.56 4.39
CA ALA A 210 -26.10 -19.24 4.22
C ALA A 210 -26.30 -20.39 5.21
N SER A 211 -25.22 -21.04 5.69
CA SER A 211 -25.32 -22.16 6.62
C SER A 211 -24.10 -22.24 7.55
N ALA A 212 -24.18 -23.11 8.57
CA ALA A 212 -23.06 -23.35 9.48
C ALA A 212 -21.96 -24.18 8.81
N ASP A 213 -22.34 -25.22 8.07
CA ASP A 213 -21.42 -26.17 7.43
C ASP A 213 -22.04 -26.73 6.16
N CYS A 214 -21.29 -26.80 5.08
CA CYS A 214 -21.70 -27.44 3.82
C CYS A 214 -21.25 -28.91 3.72
N GLY A 215 -20.45 -29.39 4.67
CA GLY A 215 -19.95 -30.77 4.69
C GLY A 215 -18.84 -31.08 3.68
N THR A 216 -18.35 -30.10 2.90
CA THR A 216 -17.33 -30.33 1.88
C THR A 216 -16.04 -30.93 2.47
N THR A 217 -15.46 -31.85 1.76
CA THR A 217 -14.11 -32.40 2.01
C THR A 217 -13.07 -31.75 1.10
N ASN A 218 -13.51 -30.88 0.19
CA ASN A 218 -12.63 -30.13 -0.71
C ASN A 218 -11.96 -28.97 -0.01
N GLY A 219 -10.79 -28.58 -0.51
CA GLY A 219 -10.03 -27.47 0.05
C GLY A 219 -8.88 -27.08 -0.85
N ILE A 220 -8.29 -25.94 -0.54
CA ILE A 220 -7.12 -25.37 -1.23
C ILE A 220 -5.87 -25.72 -0.45
N MET A 221 -4.79 -26.06 -1.16
CA MET A 221 -3.47 -26.29 -0.57
C MET A 221 -2.77 -24.98 -0.27
N PHE A 222 -2.24 -24.84 0.94
CA PHE A 222 -1.42 -23.72 1.37
C PHE A 222 -0.06 -24.23 1.86
N GLU A 223 0.97 -23.41 1.69
CA GLU A 223 2.27 -23.67 2.29
C GLU A 223 2.20 -23.51 3.81
N ALA A 224 3.02 -24.26 4.53
CA ALA A 224 3.03 -24.26 5.99
C ALA A 224 3.27 -22.86 6.63
N ASN A 225 4.03 -22.00 5.95
CA ASN A 225 4.39 -20.65 6.43
C ASN A 225 3.43 -19.56 5.96
N ASP A 226 2.37 -19.89 5.22
CA ASP A 226 1.43 -18.89 4.73
C ASP A 226 0.56 -18.36 5.88
N PRO A 227 0.61 -17.05 6.19
CA PRO A 227 -0.21 -16.47 7.26
C PRO A 227 -1.72 -16.58 6.99
N ALA A 228 -2.12 -16.84 5.75
CA ALA A 228 -3.53 -16.98 5.37
C ALA A 228 -4.18 -18.27 5.88
N ILE A 229 -3.44 -19.21 6.44
CA ILE A 229 -4.00 -20.43 7.06
C ILE A 229 -4.64 -20.16 8.42
N GLU A 230 -4.18 -19.15 9.16
CA GLU A 230 -4.72 -18.80 10.49
C GLU A 230 -6.18 -18.37 10.38
N GLY A 231 -7.05 -18.95 11.21
CA GLY A 231 -8.47 -18.66 11.20
C GLY A 231 -9.29 -19.46 10.18
N ARG A 232 -8.68 -20.36 9.43
CA ARG A 232 -9.38 -21.29 8.52
C ARG A 232 -9.62 -22.65 9.16
N TYR A 233 -10.53 -23.40 8.57
CA TYR A 233 -10.78 -24.79 8.95
C TYR A 233 -10.04 -25.73 7.99
N THR A 234 -9.47 -26.79 8.55
CA THR A 234 -8.97 -27.93 7.74
C THR A 234 -10.12 -28.62 7.04
N THR A 235 -9.84 -29.42 6.03
CA THR A 235 -10.86 -30.30 5.39
C THR A 235 -11.47 -31.31 6.37
N THR A 236 -10.78 -31.64 7.46
CA THR A 236 -11.28 -32.47 8.56
C THR A 236 -12.15 -31.72 9.58
N GLY A 237 -12.32 -30.39 9.42
CA GLY A 237 -13.18 -29.55 10.26
C GLY A 237 -12.51 -28.95 11.50
N THR A 238 -11.19 -29.08 11.65
CA THR A 238 -10.43 -28.49 12.77
C THR A 238 -10.10 -27.04 12.47
N LEU A 239 -10.36 -26.13 13.42
CA LEU A 239 -9.95 -24.72 13.30
C LEU A 239 -8.44 -24.58 13.51
N ILE A 240 -7.78 -23.87 12.62
CA ILE A 240 -6.36 -23.52 12.72
C ILE A 240 -6.27 -22.19 13.48
N ASP A 241 -6.03 -22.27 14.77
CA ASP A 241 -5.70 -21.09 15.58
C ASP A 241 -4.21 -20.73 15.46
N GLY A 242 -3.78 -19.64 16.12
CA GLY A 242 -2.38 -19.20 16.05
C GLY A 242 -1.36 -20.21 16.59
N LYS A 243 -1.78 -21.11 17.53
CA LYS A 243 -0.89 -22.18 18.06
C LYS A 243 -0.75 -23.30 17.03
N GLU A 244 -1.85 -23.69 16.43
CA GLU A 244 -1.91 -24.72 15.39
C GLU A 244 -1.17 -24.25 14.12
N ALA A 245 -1.36 -23.00 13.72
CA ALA A 245 -0.62 -22.39 12.61
C ALA A 245 0.90 -22.42 12.87
N ALA A 246 1.33 -22.09 14.08
CA ALA A 246 2.74 -22.18 14.45
C ALA A 246 3.28 -23.63 14.45
N ARG A 247 2.43 -24.62 14.78
CA ARG A 247 2.77 -26.04 14.70
C ARG A 247 2.94 -26.50 13.26
N ILE A 248 2.02 -26.11 12.39
CA ILE A 248 2.07 -26.39 10.96
C ILE A 248 3.30 -25.78 10.32
N ALA A 249 3.61 -24.51 10.64
CA ALA A 249 4.80 -23.81 10.15
C ALA A 249 6.11 -24.55 10.52
N ARG A 250 6.19 -25.11 11.73
CA ARG A 250 7.36 -25.90 12.15
C ARG A 250 7.47 -27.25 11.44
N SER A 251 6.33 -27.85 11.03
CA SER A 251 6.35 -29.13 10.30
C SER A 251 6.83 -28.99 8.87
N GLY A 252 6.76 -27.78 8.28
CA GLY A 252 7.13 -27.52 6.90
C GLY A 252 6.20 -28.13 5.84
N ASN A 253 5.14 -28.83 6.25
CA ASN A 253 4.24 -29.54 5.33
C ASN A 253 3.10 -28.64 4.89
N SER A 254 2.82 -28.63 3.58
CA SER A 254 1.63 -27.98 3.03
C SER A 254 0.35 -28.58 3.64
N ILE A 255 -0.66 -27.75 3.86
CA ILE A 255 -1.92 -28.14 4.46
C ILE A 255 -3.10 -27.79 3.53
N ARG A 256 -4.09 -28.67 3.50
CA ARG A 256 -5.34 -28.43 2.78
C ARG A 256 -6.36 -27.81 3.72
N VAL A 257 -6.86 -26.61 3.38
CA VAL A 257 -7.84 -25.87 4.17
C VAL A 257 -9.09 -25.56 3.37
N ARG A 258 -10.21 -25.47 4.05
CA ARG A 258 -11.51 -25.09 3.47
C ARG A 258 -11.47 -23.62 3.04
N SER A 259 -12.14 -23.33 1.94
CA SER A 259 -12.18 -21.99 1.34
C SER A 259 -13.59 -21.68 0.83
N PRO A 260 -13.98 -20.39 0.75
CA PRO A 260 -15.20 -20.00 0.04
C PRO A 260 -15.25 -20.53 -1.40
N MET A 261 -14.11 -20.64 -2.08
CA MET A 261 -14.00 -21.16 -3.44
C MET A 261 -14.30 -22.67 -3.57
N THR A 262 -14.22 -23.40 -2.47
CA THR A 262 -14.48 -24.86 -2.42
C THR A 262 -15.71 -25.19 -1.60
N CYS A 263 -16.59 -24.21 -1.38
CA CYS A 263 -17.84 -24.40 -0.67
C CYS A 263 -18.86 -25.11 -1.57
N ASP A 264 -19.50 -26.19 -1.08
CA ASP A 264 -20.46 -26.99 -1.86
C ASP A 264 -21.90 -26.43 -1.80
N LEU A 265 -22.10 -25.19 -1.30
CA LEU A 265 -23.41 -24.54 -1.33
C LEU A 265 -23.67 -23.95 -2.72
N GLU A 266 -24.90 -24.12 -3.22
CA GLU A 266 -25.35 -23.55 -4.50
C GLU A 266 -25.39 -22.02 -4.46
N SER A 267 -25.63 -21.41 -3.28
CA SER A 267 -25.68 -19.97 -3.09
C SER A 267 -25.07 -19.58 -1.74
N GLY A 268 -24.27 -18.52 -1.73
CA GLY A 268 -23.59 -18.06 -0.54
C GLY A 268 -22.43 -18.95 -0.11
N VAL A 269 -21.99 -18.80 1.14
CA VAL A 269 -20.84 -19.52 1.72
C VAL A 269 -21.20 -20.02 3.12
N CYS A 270 -20.74 -21.19 3.53
CA CYS A 270 -20.92 -21.64 4.90
C CYS A 270 -19.89 -21.01 5.87
N GLN A 271 -20.21 -20.99 7.17
CA GLN A 271 -19.32 -20.43 8.20
C GLN A 271 -17.95 -21.09 8.20
N LYS A 272 -17.88 -22.42 8.08
CA LYS A 272 -16.59 -23.14 8.11
C LYS A 272 -15.73 -22.86 6.88
N CYS A 273 -16.32 -22.76 5.69
CA CYS A 273 -15.57 -22.39 4.49
C CYS A 273 -15.09 -20.93 4.52
N MET A 274 -15.87 -20.05 5.13
CA MET A 274 -15.45 -18.65 5.34
C MET A 274 -14.36 -18.52 6.41
N GLY A 275 -14.36 -19.39 7.42
CA GLY A 275 -13.43 -19.33 8.54
C GLY A 275 -13.91 -18.40 9.67
N VAL A 276 -12.97 -17.88 10.47
CA VAL A 276 -13.26 -16.96 11.57
C VAL A 276 -12.81 -15.54 11.25
N ASN A 277 -13.47 -14.57 11.87
CA ASN A 277 -13.09 -13.16 11.74
C ASN A 277 -11.85 -12.82 12.59
N ASN A 278 -11.35 -11.59 12.46
CA ASN A 278 -10.17 -11.10 13.21
C ASN A 278 -10.31 -11.14 14.74
N ARG A 279 -11.52 -11.42 15.26
CA ARG A 279 -11.78 -11.61 16.68
C ARG A 279 -11.86 -13.09 17.07
N GLY A 280 -11.52 -14.00 16.17
CA GLY A 280 -11.61 -15.46 16.37
C GLY A 280 -13.04 -16.00 16.46
N ARG A 281 -14.05 -15.26 15.98
CA ARG A 281 -15.46 -15.65 16.01
C ARG A 281 -15.94 -16.01 14.62
N SER A 282 -16.81 -17.04 14.53
CA SER A 282 -17.50 -17.35 13.28
C SER A 282 -18.40 -16.19 12.85
N TYR A 283 -18.59 -16.07 11.56
CA TYR A 283 -19.51 -15.10 10.97
C TYR A 283 -20.95 -15.51 11.25
N SER A 284 -21.85 -14.55 11.44
CA SER A 284 -23.28 -14.83 11.68
C SER A 284 -23.96 -15.27 10.37
N ILE A 285 -24.94 -16.19 10.47
CA ILE A 285 -25.79 -16.56 9.34
C ILE A 285 -26.55 -15.29 8.86
N GLY A 286 -26.67 -15.11 7.56
CA GLY A 286 -27.22 -13.90 6.92
C GLY A 286 -26.23 -12.74 6.78
N GLN A 287 -25.03 -12.84 7.35
CA GLN A 287 -24.02 -11.80 7.19
C GLN A 287 -23.46 -11.78 5.77
N ASN A 288 -23.48 -10.61 5.11
CA ASN A 288 -22.89 -10.45 3.80
C ASN A 288 -21.36 -10.35 3.93
N VAL A 289 -20.68 -11.38 3.48
CA VAL A 289 -19.20 -11.45 3.48
C VAL A 289 -18.63 -11.00 2.15
N GLY A 290 -19.40 -11.08 1.07
CA GLY A 290 -18.99 -10.66 -0.25
C GLY A 290 -18.76 -9.16 -0.35
N ILE A 291 -19.71 -8.33 0.07
CA ILE A 291 -19.55 -6.87 0.10
C ILE A 291 -18.36 -6.47 0.99
N ARG A 292 -18.19 -7.12 2.15
CA ARG A 292 -17.04 -6.84 3.03
C ARG A 292 -15.71 -7.19 2.37
N SER A 293 -15.65 -8.29 1.65
CA SER A 293 -14.45 -8.70 0.90
C SER A 293 -14.15 -7.71 -0.23
N ALA A 294 -15.18 -7.30 -0.99
CA ALA A 294 -15.07 -6.29 -2.03
C ALA A 294 -14.53 -4.95 -1.49
N GLN A 295 -15.06 -4.49 -0.36
CA GLN A 295 -14.57 -3.28 0.31
C GLN A 295 -13.12 -3.42 0.78
N SER A 296 -12.76 -4.56 1.37
CA SER A 296 -11.39 -4.82 1.86
C SER A 296 -10.36 -4.89 0.73
N LEU A 297 -10.76 -5.26 -0.49
CA LEU A 297 -9.91 -5.26 -1.68
C LEU A 297 -9.79 -3.85 -2.30
N SER A 298 -10.88 -3.10 -2.35
CA SER A 298 -10.93 -1.82 -3.06
C SER A 298 -10.39 -0.64 -2.22
N GLU A 299 -10.53 -0.67 -0.89
CA GLU A 299 -10.02 0.40 -0.02
C GLU A 299 -8.50 0.63 -0.16
N PRO A 300 -7.62 -0.40 -0.11
CA PRO A 300 -6.20 -0.21 -0.35
C PRO A 300 -5.88 0.36 -1.73
N LEU A 301 -6.67 0.06 -2.75
CA LEU A 301 -6.48 0.58 -4.11
C LEU A 301 -6.73 2.08 -4.17
N THR A 302 -7.82 2.55 -3.55
CA THR A 302 -8.12 3.98 -3.44
C THR A 302 -7.00 4.70 -2.66
N GLN A 303 -6.55 4.13 -1.55
CA GLN A 303 -5.46 4.69 -0.78
C GLN A 303 -4.13 4.70 -1.54
N MET A 304 -3.82 3.69 -2.35
CA MET A 304 -2.64 3.67 -3.21
C MET A 304 -2.72 4.71 -4.33
N ALA A 305 -3.87 4.91 -4.95
CA ALA A 305 -4.09 5.98 -5.92
C ALA A 305 -3.86 7.36 -5.29
N LEU A 306 -4.30 7.56 -4.04
CA LEU A 306 -4.05 8.79 -3.26
C LEU A 306 -2.60 8.88 -2.79
N SER A 307 -1.95 7.78 -2.43
CA SER A 307 -0.56 7.74 -1.95
C SER A 307 0.44 7.99 -3.08
N ALA A 308 0.14 7.62 -4.31
CA ALA A 308 0.90 8.03 -5.49
C ALA A 308 0.97 9.56 -5.63
N LYS A 309 0.02 10.29 -5.02
CA LYS A 309 0.03 11.75 -4.88
C LYS A 309 1.18 12.30 -4.01
N HIS A 310 1.72 11.51 -3.09
CA HIS A 310 2.71 11.95 -2.11
C HIS A 310 4.11 11.38 -2.33
N GLY A 311 4.31 10.54 -3.33
CA GLY A 311 5.56 9.82 -3.51
C GLY A 311 5.87 9.48 -4.94
N VAL A 312 6.33 10.45 -5.74
CA VAL A 312 7.25 10.09 -6.82
C VAL A 312 8.61 9.85 -6.15
N SER A 313 8.80 8.66 -5.59
CA SER A 313 10.12 8.15 -5.30
C SER A 313 10.67 7.63 -6.64
N LEU A 314 11.43 8.47 -7.32
CA LEU A 314 12.19 8.08 -8.53
C LEU A 314 13.35 7.14 -8.18
N VAL A 315 13.47 6.72 -6.93
CA VAL A 315 14.42 5.70 -6.52
C VAL A 315 13.84 4.35 -6.88
N GLU A 316 14.33 3.79 -7.96
CA GLU A 316 14.17 2.38 -8.32
C GLU A 316 14.56 1.51 -7.09
N GLY A 317 13.61 1.10 -6.29
CA GLY A 317 13.84 0.23 -5.14
C GLY A 317 12.76 0.27 -4.07
N ASP A 318 12.10 1.40 -3.83
CA ASP A 318 11.15 1.54 -2.70
C ASP A 318 9.67 1.58 -3.09
N VAL A 319 9.35 1.72 -4.36
CA VAL A 319 8.00 1.44 -4.87
C VAL A 319 8.03 0.10 -5.58
N LYS A 320 8.15 -0.96 -4.83
CA LYS A 320 7.48 -2.19 -5.24
C LYS A 320 6.00 -1.85 -5.24
N ALA A 321 5.46 -1.47 -6.41
CA ALA A 321 4.03 -1.65 -6.65
C ALA A 321 3.72 -3.04 -6.07
N PRO A 322 2.78 -3.16 -5.13
CA PRO A 322 2.56 -4.45 -4.50
C PRO A 322 2.38 -5.42 -5.65
N LYS A 323 3.17 -6.50 -5.65
CA LYS A 323 3.10 -7.52 -6.71
C LYS A 323 1.66 -7.99 -6.93
N GLY A 324 0.81 -7.83 -5.89
CA GLY A 324 -0.61 -8.06 -5.94
C GLY A 324 -1.41 -7.11 -6.83
N LEU A 325 -1.10 -5.81 -6.92
CA LEU A 325 -1.92 -4.91 -7.74
C LEU A 325 -1.67 -5.11 -9.24
N ALA A 326 -0.41 -5.31 -9.65
CA ALA A 326 -0.09 -5.62 -11.05
C ALA A 326 -0.64 -7.00 -11.44
N ALA A 327 -0.56 -7.99 -10.55
CA ALA A 327 -1.19 -9.28 -10.75
C ALA A 327 -2.72 -9.16 -10.77
N PHE A 328 -3.32 -8.39 -9.86
CA PHE A 328 -4.76 -8.17 -9.80
C PHE A 328 -5.29 -7.42 -11.03
N LYS A 329 -4.57 -6.42 -11.54
CA LYS A 329 -4.88 -5.79 -12.84
C LYS A 329 -4.80 -6.77 -14.00
N GLN A 330 -3.85 -7.70 -13.99
CA GLN A 330 -3.78 -8.76 -15.00
C GLN A 330 -4.98 -9.73 -14.96
N PHE A 331 -5.59 -9.92 -13.80
CA PHE A 331 -6.80 -10.75 -13.65
C PHE A 331 -8.09 -10.00 -14.04
N ILE A 332 -8.15 -8.68 -13.84
CA ILE A 332 -9.34 -7.86 -14.12
C ILE A 332 -9.26 -7.21 -15.50
N GLU A 333 -8.10 -6.68 -15.87
CA GLU A 333 -7.85 -6.19 -17.21
C GLU A 333 -7.32 -7.35 -18.06
N VAL A 334 -8.22 -8.07 -18.70
CA VAL A 334 -7.84 -8.98 -19.78
C VAL A 334 -7.12 -8.14 -20.83
N PRO A 335 -5.85 -8.43 -21.15
CA PRO A 335 -5.11 -7.66 -22.15
C PRO A 335 -5.94 -7.55 -23.42
N LYS A 336 -5.99 -6.37 -24.03
CA LYS A 336 -6.77 -6.12 -25.26
C LYS A 336 -6.50 -7.14 -26.37
N ASN A 337 -5.36 -7.79 -26.35
CA ASN A 337 -4.97 -8.84 -27.28
C ASN A 337 -5.51 -10.24 -26.96
N PHE A 338 -6.16 -10.43 -25.80
CA PHE A 338 -6.77 -11.71 -25.41
C PHE A 338 -8.16 -11.92 -26.01
N PHE A 339 -8.79 -10.84 -26.49
CA PHE A 339 -10.07 -10.92 -27.17
C PHE A 339 -9.86 -11.09 -28.68
N GLN A 340 -9.56 -12.27 -29.14
CA GLN A 340 -9.81 -12.61 -30.53
C GLN A 340 -11.31 -12.77 -30.71
N ARG A 341 -11.93 -11.80 -31.39
CA ARG A 341 -13.29 -11.96 -31.89
C ARG A 341 -13.24 -12.92 -33.07
N ALA A 342 -13.75 -14.11 -32.88
CA ALA A 342 -13.95 -15.06 -33.99
C ALA A 342 -15.46 -15.26 -34.23
N PRO A 343 -15.93 -15.27 -35.48
CA PRO A 343 -17.30 -15.62 -35.78
C PRO A 343 -17.58 -17.06 -35.31
N ILE A 344 -18.79 -17.34 -34.86
CA ILE A 344 -19.23 -18.67 -34.35
C ILE A 344 -18.90 -19.79 -35.35
N SER A 345 -18.94 -19.50 -36.64
CA SER A 345 -18.61 -20.44 -37.72
C SER A 345 -17.14 -20.90 -37.73
N GLU A 346 -16.24 -20.19 -37.06
CA GLU A 346 -14.82 -20.55 -36.98
C GLU A 346 -14.45 -21.32 -35.73
N LEU A 347 -15.37 -21.40 -34.73
CA LEU A 347 -15.16 -22.15 -33.50
C LEU A 347 -15.52 -23.62 -33.72
N THR A 348 -14.52 -24.46 -33.61
CA THR A 348 -14.71 -25.94 -33.69
C THR A 348 -14.91 -26.51 -32.29
N GLY A 349 -15.58 -27.67 -32.21
CA GLY A 349 -15.85 -28.34 -30.92
C GLY A 349 -14.60 -28.69 -30.09
N LYS A 350 -13.39 -28.65 -30.69
CA LYS A 350 -12.10 -28.83 -30.01
C LYS A 350 -11.68 -27.61 -29.21
N ASP A 351 -12.07 -26.43 -29.63
CA ASP A 351 -11.70 -25.15 -28.98
C ASP A 351 -12.51 -24.95 -27.70
N LEU A 352 -13.65 -25.63 -27.56
CA LEU A 352 -14.57 -25.54 -26.44
C LEU A 352 -14.42 -26.67 -25.40
N SER A 353 -13.73 -27.74 -25.73
CA SER A 353 -13.74 -28.97 -24.89
C SER A 353 -12.73 -28.99 -23.75
N ASN A 354 -11.74 -28.07 -23.73
CA ASN A 354 -10.65 -28.06 -22.76
C ASN A 354 -10.53 -26.79 -21.91
N SER A 355 -11.47 -25.86 -22.01
CA SER A 355 -11.44 -24.63 -21.23
C SER A 355 -12.83 -24.37 -20.67
N TYR A 356 -12.93 -24.15 -19.37
CA TYR A 356 -14.13 -23.55 -18.78
C TYR A 356 -14.23 -22.10 -19.28
N VAL A 357 -14.83 -21.92 -20.47
CA VAL A 357 -14.97 -20.62 -21.10
C VAL A 357 -16.43 -20.20 -20.91
N ARG A 358 -16.64 -19.15 -20.14
CA ARG A 358 -17.94 -18.48 -20.12
C ARG A 358 -18.07 -17.72 -21.45
N VAL A 359 -19.04 -18.11 -22.26
CA VAL A 359 -19.29 -17.50 -23.57
C VAL A 359 -20.41 -16.51 -23.45
N GLU A 360 -20.13 -15.23 -23.67
CA GLU A 360 -21.14 -14.20 -23.79
C GLU A 360 -21.44 -13.96 -25.27
N VAL A 361 -22.69 -14.17 -25.68
CA VAL A 361 -23.12 -13.91 -27.05
C VAL A 361 -23.46 -12.44 -27.19
N ILE A 362 -22.63 -11.69 -27.91
CA ILE A 362 -22.91 -10.29 -28.24
C ILE A 362 -23.49 -10.24 -29.65
N CYS A 363 -24.72 -9.74 -29.76
CA CYS A 363 -25.38 -9.51 -31.04
C CYS A 363 -25.15 -8.04 -31.45
N ASP A 364 -24.36 -7.81 -32.48
CA ASP A 364 -24.22 -6.48 -33.07
C ASP A 364 -24.79 -6.48 -34.51
N ARG A 365 -24.79 -5.30 -35.15
CA ARG A 365 -25.33 -5.16 -36.54
C ARG A 365 -24.54 -5.92 -37.60
N GLN A 366 -23.41 -6.53 -37.24
CA GLN A 366 -22.50 -7.24 -38.15
C GLN A 366 -22.48 -8.76 -37.95
N GLY A 367 -23.21 -9.31 -36.95
CA GLY A 367 -23.29 -10.73 -36.69
C GLY A 367 -23.18 -11.10 -35.22
N PHE A 368 -23.17 -12.43 -34.96
CA PHE A 368 -22.97 -12.99 -33.63
C PHE A 368 -21.49 -13.23 -33.35
N TRP A 369 -21.01 -12.71 -32.23
CA TRP A 369 -19.64 -12.90 -31.76
C TRP A 369 -19.63 -13.58 -30.41
N LEU A 370 -18.71 -14.52 -30.21
CA LEU A 370 -18.47 -15.15 -28.93
C LEU A 370 -17.30 -14.46 -28.23
N LYS A 371 -17.54 -14.04 -26.99
CA LYS A 371 -16.52 -13.47 -26.12
C LYS A 371 -16.11 -14.54 -25.12
N PRO A 372 -14.89 -15.10 -25.20
CA PRO A 372 -14.43 -16.04 -24.19
C PRO A 372 -14.17 -15.28 -22.88
N HIS A 373 -14.78 -15.74 -21.79
CA HIS A 373 -14.35 -15.40 -20.45
C HIS A 373 -13.47 -16.55 -19.94
N CYS A 374 -12.24 -16.24 -19.59
CA CYS A 374 -11.43 -17.18 -18.82
C CYS A 374 -11.79 -16.97 -17.34
N ASP A 375 -12.32 -18.03 -16.71
CA ASP A 375 -12.48 -18.10 -15.26
C ASP A 375 -11.14 -18.28 -14.55
#